data_872007d0ca4a5ac44559d22cc400458a
#
_entry.id   872007d0ca4a5ac44559d22cc400458a
#
_cell.length_a   1.000
_cell.length_b   1.000
_cell.length_c   1.000
_cell.angle_alpha   90.00
_cell.angle_beta   90.00
_cell.angle_gamma   90.00
#
_symmetry.space_group_name_H-M   'P 1'
#
loop_
_entity.id
_entity.type
_entity.pdbx_description
1 polymer ?
#
loop_
_entity_poly.entity_id
_entity_poly.type
_entity_poly.pdbx_seq_one_letter_code
_entity_poly.pdbx_strand_id
1 'polypeptide(L)'
;MTAQAFWDRHAPKYAKKPIADVTAYEEKLECVTELLRSTDRVLEIGCGTGGTASKIATVVAHVTATDLSAEMIRIARSRSGGDAAGTPEFLQAEAAQHIPGQPFEVICAFSLLHLVDDIPTVLDSVFHQMKPGGHFISKTVCLKDAPRWMRAMVRMLMAVRIAPNVIILSRAELTRHLIRAGFEIEQTRYFGKNRLSPFIVARKPA
;
A
#
# COMPACT_ATOMS: atom_id res chain seq x y z
N MET A 1 -9.75 18.54 -9.06
CA MET A 1 -9.37 18.24 -7.65
C MET A 1 -8.20 17.27 -7.71
N THR A 2 -7.08 17.60 -7.07
CA THR A 2 -5.90 16.72 -7.01
C THR A 2 -6.19 15.46 -6.17
N ALA A 3 -5.40 14.40 -6.35
CA ALA A 3 -5.50 13.19 -5.52
C ALA A 3 -5.33 13.52 -4.03
N GLN A 4 -4.34 14.36 -3.69
CA GLN A 4 -4.12 14.83 -2.32
C GLN A 4 -5.38 15.49 -1.74
N ALA A 5 -5.95 16.49 -2.42
CA ALA A 5 -7.13 17.20 -1.94
C ALA A 5 -8.37 16.29 -1.78
N PHE A 6 -8.47 15.23 -2.63
CA PHE A 6 -9.49 14.20 -2.46
C PHE A 6 -9.30 13.45 -1.14
N TRP A 7 -8.10 12.95 -0.88
CA TRP A 7 -7.80 12.14 0.30
C TRP A 7 -7.81 12.97 1.58
N ASP A 8 -7.32 14.21 1.57
CA ASP A 8 -7.41 15.13 2.72
C ASP A 8 -8.88 15.32 3.15
N ARG A 9 -9.77 15.55 2.18
CA ARG A 9 -11.21 15.71 2.45
C ARG A 9 -11.86 14.44 2.99
N HIS A 10 -11.41 13.26 2.56
CA HIS A 10 -12.04 11.98 2.91
C HIS A 10 -11.42 11.31 4.13
N ALA A 11 -10.24 11.73 4.57
CA ALA A 11 -9.50 11.13 5.68
C ALA A 11 -10.31 11.01 6.99
N PRO A 12 -11.07 12.02 7.46
CA PRO A 12 -11.84 11.89 8.69
C PRO A 12 -12.96 10.83 8.62
N LYS A 13 -13.60 10.70 7.44
CA LYS A 13 -14.62 9.67 7.21
C LYS A 13 -13.98 8.29 7.08
N TYR A 14 -12.86 8.20 6.36
CA TYR A 14 -12.09 6.96 6.20
C TYR A 14 -11.60 6.43 7.54
N ALA A 15 -11.10 7.31 8.41
CA ALA A 15 -10.62 6.96 9.74
C ALA A 15 -11.70 6.31 10.63
N LYS A 16 -12.97 6.68 10.45
CA LYS A 16 -14.10 6.12 11.22
C LYS A 16 -14.64 4.82 10.64
N LYS A 17 -14.22 4.45 9.43
CA LYS A 17 -14.73 3.25 8.77
C LYS A 17 -14.13 2.01 9.41
N PRO A 18 -14.96 1.05 9.90
CA PRO A 18 -14.45 -0.20 10.42
C PRO A 18 -13.82 -1.03 9.30
N ILE A 19 -12.91 -1.94 9.66
CA ILE A 19 -12.38 -2.95 8.74
C ILE A 19 -13.53 -3.86 8.33
N ALA A 20 -13.82 -3.93 7.03
CA ALA A 20 -14.99 -4.63 6.51
C ALA A 20 -14.90 -6.16 6.68
N ASP A 21 -13.70 -6.73 6.62
CA ASP A 21 -13.41 -8.15 6.79
C ASP A 21 -12.18 -8.27 7.71
N VAL A 22 -12.45 -8.40 9.01
CA VAL A 22 -11.41 -8.44 10.04
C VAL A 22 -10.56 -9.70 9.88
N THR A 23 -11.17 -10.85 9.63
CA THR A 23 -10.45 -12.12 9.44
C THR A 23 -9.49 -12.03 8.25
N ALA A 24 -9.95 -11.57 7.09
CA ALA A 24 -9.09 -11.39 5.93
C ALA A 24 -7.99 -10.35 6.13
N TYR A 25 -8.21 -9.37 7.00
CA TYR A 25 -7.19 -8.39 7.38
C TYR A 25 -6.12 -9.01 8.29
N GLU A 26 -6.53 -9.82 9.26
CA GLU A 26 -5.64 -10.53 10.18
C GLU A 26 -4.80 -11.57 9.44
N GLU A 27 -5.42 -12.43 8.61
CA GLU A 27 -4.70 -13.38 7.74
C GLU A 27 -3.66 -12.69 6.85
N LYS A 28 -4.01 -11.51 6.29
CA LYS A 28 -3.04 -10.69 5.53
C LYS A 28 -1.88 -10.24 6.39
N LEU A 29 -2.15 -9.78 7.62
CA LEU A 29 -1.09 -9.32 8.52
C LEU A 29 -0.18 -10.45 8.96
N GLU A 30 -0.71 -11.62 9.27
CA GLU A 30 0.08 -12.83 9.58
C GLU A 30 1.03 -13.14 8.42
N CYS A 31 0.53 -13.20 7.18
CA CYS A 31 1.38 -13.38 6.01
C CYS A 31 2.47 -12.31 5.84
N VAL A 32 2.20 -11.06 6.22
CA VAL A 32 3.21 -9.99 6.20
C VAL A 32 4.25 -10.24 7.29
N THR A 33 3.82 -10.50 8.53
CA THR A 33 4.72 -10.66 9.67
C THR A 33 5.60 -11.90 9.57
N GLU A 34 5.14 -12.99 8.92
CA GLU A 34 5.95 -14.17 8.63
C GLU A 34 7.16 -13.88 7.74
N LEU A 35 7.10 -12.82 6.92
CA LEU A 35 8.19 -12.41 6.03
C LEU A 35 9.14 -11.40 6.67
N LEU A 36 8.81 -10.87 7.86
CA LEU A 36 9.56 -9.82 8.54
C LEU A 36 10.54 -10.40 9.57
N ARG A 37 11.65 -9.71 9.75
CA ARG A 37 12.64 -9.96 10.79
C ARG A 37 12.68 -8.80 11.76
N SER A 38 12.99 -9.05 13.01
CA SER A 38 13.09 -8.00 14.04
C SER A 38 14.17 -6.93 13.74
N THR A 39 15.07 -7.21 12.81
CA THR A 39 16.14 -6.29 12.37
C THR A 39 15.76 -5.49 11.13
N ASP A 40 14.60 -5.75 10.52
CA ASP A 40 14.21 -5.14 9.25
C ASP A 40 13.81 -3.66 9.45
N ARG A 41 14.11 -2.89 8.41
CA ARG A 41 13.59 -1.54 8.20
C ARG A 41 12.52 -1.64 7.11
N VAL A 42 11.31 -1.26 7.44
CA VAL A 42 10.14 -1.39 6.57
C VAL A 42 9.66 -0.01 6.14
N LEU A 43 9.32 0.13 4.85
CA LEU A 43 8.61 1.28 4.32
C LEU A 43 7.17 0.84 3.97
N GLU A 44 6.15 1.52 4.46
CA GLU A 44 4.79 1.41 3.94
C GLU A 44 4.44 2.66 3.14
N ILE A 45 4.23 2.52 1.84
CA ILE A 45 3.76 3.60 0.96
C ILE A 45 2.23 3.58 0.86
N GLY A 46 1.58 4.74 1.02
CA GLY A 46 0.12 4.86 1.06
C GLY A 46 -0.48 4.27 2.33
N CYS A 47 0.10 4.57 3.49
CA CYS A 47 -0.28 3.99 4.79
C CYS A 47 -1.66 4.42 5.30
N GLY A 48 -2.27 5.44 4.69
CA GLY A 48 -3.54 6.01 5.15
C GLY A 48 -3.47 6.46 6.60
N THR A 49 -4.36 5.96 7.44
CA THR A 49 -4.42 6.29 8.87
C THR A 49 -3.50 5.43 9.77
N GLY A 50 -2.51 4.76 9.18
CA GLY A 50 -1.39 4.12 9.88
C GLY A 50 -1.68 2.77 10.55
N GLY A 51 -2.86 2.18 10.35
CA GLY A 51 -3.27 0.98 11.07
C GLY A 51 -2.39 -0.25 10.82
N THR A 52 -1.92 -0.45 9.59
CA THR A 52 -1.01 -1.56 9.25
C THR A 52 0.42 -1.24 9.70
N ALA A 53 0.91 -0.03 9.44
CA ALA A 53 2.23 0.43 9.88
C ALA A 53 2.44 0.23 11.39
N SER A 54 1.45 0.65 12.20
CA SER A 54 1.52 0.49 13.67
C SER A 54 1.61 -0.97 14.12
N LYS A 55 0.95 -1.90 13.41
CA LYS A 55 1.05 -3.33 13.71
C LYS A 55 2.40 -3.92 13.27
N ILE A 56 2.94 -3.51 12.13
CA ILE A 56 4.26 -3.93 11.65
C ILE A 56 5.35 -3.43 12.60
N ALA A 57 5.23 -2.21 13.12
CA ALA A 57 6.23 -1.60 14.01
C ALA A 57 6.43 -2.37 15.33
N THR A 58 5.50 -3.24 15.72
CA THR A 58 5.66 -4.07 16.93
C THR A 58 6.61 -5.25 16.74
N VAL A 59 7.00 -5.58 15.48
CA VAL A 59 7.77 -6.80 15.17
C VAL A 59 9.08 -6.54 14.41
N VAL A 60 9.35 -5.29 14.01
CA VAL A 60 10.54 -4.91 13.24
C VAL A 60 11.35 -3.80 13.93
N ALA A 61 12.58 -3.55 13.46
CA ALA A 61 13.44 -2.52 14.04
C ALA A 61 12.93 -1.10 13.79
N HIS A 62 12.39 -0.84 12.58
CA HIS A 62 11.94 0.50 12.20
C HIS A 62 10.88 0.44 11.10
N VAL A 63 9.87 1.29 11.22
CA VAL A 63 8.86 1.49 10.17
C VAL A 63 8.82 2.96 9.79
N THR A 64 9.06 3.25 8.52
CA THR A 64 8.69 4.53 7.91
C THR A 64 7.37 4.31 7.15
N ALA A 65 6.39 5.17 7.34
CA ALA A 65 5.07 5.06 6.73
C ALA A 65 4.68 6.37 6.05
N THR A 66 4.37 6.32 4.76
CA THR A 66 4.10 7.52 3.98
C THR A 66 2.70 7.54 3.40
N ASP A 67 2.13 8.73 3.27
CA ASP A 67 0.90 8.96 2.53
C ASP A 67 0.94 10.34 1.86
N LEU A 68 0.29 10.48 0.71
CA LEU A 68 0.17 11.74 -0.02
C LEU A 68 -0.64 12.79 0.77
N SER A 69 -1.62 12.33 1.56
CA SER A 69 -2.56 13.17 2.33
C SER A 69 -1.94 13.60 3.66
N ALA A 70 -1.77 14.90 3.84
CA ALA A 70 -1.35 15.47 5.12
C ALA A 70 -2.33 15.14 6.25
N GLU A 71 -3.64 15.09 5.96
CA GLU A 71 -4.66 14.76 6.94
C GLU A 71 -4.64 13.27 7.35
N MET A 72 -4.33 12.35 6.42
CA MET A 72 -4.09 10.94 6.75
C MET A 72 -2.92 10.80 7.71
N ILE A 73 -1.79 11.45 7.42
CA ILE A 73 -0.60 11.46 8.28
C ILE A 73 -0.90 12.07 9.66
N ARG A 74 -1.63 13.18 9.71
CA ARG A 74 -2.04 13.78 10.97
C ARG A 74 -2.85 12.80 11.84
N ILE A 75 -3.80 12.09 11.22
CA ILE A 75 -4.62 11.09 11.90
C ILE A 75 -3.76 9.88 12.33
N ALA A 76 -2.86 9.41 11.47
CA ALA A 76 -1.96 8.30 11.78
C ALA A 76 -1.11 8.60 13.02
N ARG A 77 -0.46 9.77 13.07
CA ARG A 77 0.31 10.23 14.23
C ARG A 77 -0.52 10.32 15.50
N SER A 78 -1.75 10.83 15.42
CA SER A 78 -2.64 10.94 16.59
C SER A 78 -3.08 9.59 17.17
N ARG A 79 -3.08 8.53 16.34
CA ARG A 79 -3.48 7.17 16.73
C ARG A 79 -2.34 6.33 17.30
N SER A 80 -1.12 6.62 16.85
CA SER A 80 0.07 5.85 17.25
C SER A 80 0.66 6.27 18.61
N GLY A 81 0.09 7.28 19.28
CA GLY A 81 0.63 7.79 20.55
C GLY A 81 1.82 8.74 20.41
N GLY A 82 2.06 9.27 19.21
CA GLY A 82 3.15 10.22 18.95
C GLY A 82 4.50 9.53 18.67
N ASP A 83 5.60 10.15 19.10
CA ASP A 83 6.97 9.72 18.81
C ASP A 83 7.54 8.73 19.85
N ALA A 84 6.69 7.89 20.43
CA ALA A 84 7.14 6.86 21.39
C ALA A 84 7.99 5.79 20.68
N ALA A 85 8.93 5.20 21.39
CA ALA A 85 9.74 4.10 20.89
C ALA A 85 8.85 2.94 20.38
N GLY A 86 9.14 2.41 19.19
CA GLY A 86 8.33 1.35 18.57
C GLY A 86 7.10 1.86 17.81
N THR A 87 6.96 3.17 17.59
CA THR A 87 5.94 3.74 16.72
C THR A 87 6.51 4.00 15.32
N PRO A 88 5.68 3.91 14.25
CA PRO A 88 6.13 4.26 12.90
C PRO A 88 6.49 5.75 12.78
N GLU A 89 7.52 6.04 12.00
CA GLU A 89 7.78 7.39 11.51
C GLU A 89 6.80 7.70 10.37
N PHE A 90 5.88 8.64 10.58
CA PHE A 90 4.90 9.03 9.57
C PHE A 90 5.33 10.27 8.80
N LEU A 91 5.43 10.17 7.47
CA LEU A 91 5.86 11.24 6.59
C LEU A 91 4.82 11.50 5.48
N GLN A 92 4.57 12.78 5.18
CA GLN A 92 3.83 13.12 3.98
C GLN A 92 4.76 13.00 2.78
N ALA A 93 4.42 12.11 1.82
CA ALA A 93 5.21 11.91 0.61
C ALA A 93 4.37 11.31 -0.52
N GLU A 94 4.78 11.57 -1.75
CA GLU A 94 4.25 10.89 -2.93
C GLU A 94 4.77 9.45 -3.01
N ALA A 95 3.99 8.56 -3.67
CA ALA A 95 4.32 7.14 -3.74
C ALA A 95 5.66 6.82 -4.42
N ALA A 96 6.09 7.67 -5.36
CA ALA A 96 7.36 7.53 -6.08
C ALA A 96 8.52 8.31 -5.43
N GLN A 97 8.28 9.03 -4.33
CA GLN A 97 9.30 9.83 -3.67
C GLN A 97 10.34 8.94 -2.99
N HIS A 98 11.61 9.29 -3.12
CA HIS A 98 12.69 8.68 -2.36
C HIS A 98 12.61 9.08 -0.89
N ILE A 99 12.56 8.09 -0.02
CA ILE A 99 12.38 8.28 1.42
C ILE A 99 13.74 8.15 2.14
N PRO A 100 14.07 9.04 3.09
CA PRO A 100 15.28 8.91 3.90
C PRO A 100 15.32 7.58 4.64
N GLY A 101 16.55 7.09 4.89
CA GLY A 101 16.72 5.85 5.63
C GLY A 101 16.76 4.57 4.79
N GLN A 102 16.68 4.70 3.45
CA GLN A 102 16.92 3.59 2.53
C GLN A 102 18.37 3.04 2.64
N PRO A 103 18.66 1.83 2.15
CA PRO A 103 17.69 0.90 1.55
C PRO A 103 16.88 0.14 2.59
N PHE A 104 15.66 -0.27 2.20
CA PHE A 104 14.72 -1.02 3.04
C PHE A 104 14.78 -2.52 2.72
N GLU A 105 14.62 -3.37 3.75
CA GLU A 105 14.49 -4.82 3.60
C GLU A 105 13.12 -5.18 3.02
N VAL A 106 12.07 -4.46 3.44
CA VAL A 106 10.70 -4.70 2.97
C VAL A 106 10.02 -3.38 2.65
N ILE A 107 9.32 -3.33 1.51
CA ILE A 107 8.43 -2.22 1.16
C ILE A 107 7.02 -2.77 0.96
N CYS A 108 6.03 -2.13 1.61
CA CYS A 108 4.63 -2.50 1.54
C CYS A 108 3.80 -1.45 0.80
N ALA A 109 2.82 -1.91 -0.02
CA ALA A 109 1.85 -1.04 -0.70
C ALA A 109 0.45 -1.69 -0.66
N PHE A 110 -0.37 -1.32 0.32
CA PHE A 110 -1.70 -1.91 0.48
C PHE A 110 -2.80 -0.97 -0.02
N SER A 111 -3.57 -1.43 -1.01
CA SER A 111 -4.64 -0.66 -1.66
C SER A 111 -4.17 0.67 -2.26
N LEU A 112 -2.94 0.72 -2.78
CA LEU A 112 -2.31 1.92 -3.32
C LEU A 112 -2.15 1.91 -4.84
N LEU A 113 -1.54 0.86 -5.44
CA LEU A 113 -1.07 0.91 -6.84
C LEU A 113 -2.16 1.19 -7.88
N HIS A 114 -3.42 0.96 -7.57
CA HIS A 114 -4.53 1.34 -8.46
C HIS A 114 -4.95 2.82 -8.30
N LEU A 115 -4.36 3.56 -7.37
CA LEU A 115 -4.67 4.96 -7.06
C LEU A 115 -3.58 5.94 -7.51
N VAL A 116 -2.41 5.43 -7.90
CA VAL A 116 -1.31 6.25 -8.40
C VAL A 116 -1.51 6.61 -9.87
N ASP A 117 -0.90 7.69 -10.34
CA ASP A 117 -1.03 8.11 -11.74
C ASP A 117 -0.15 7.26 -12.67
N ASP A 118 1.01 6.80 -12.20
CA ASP A 118 2.00 6.03 -12.97
C ASP A 118 2.60 4.89 -12.14
N ILE A 119 2.11 3.66 -12.39
CA ILE A 119 2.59 2.44 -11.72
C ILE A 119 4.07 2.16 -12.04
N PRO A 120 4.55 2.22 -13.29
CA PRO A 120 5.96 2.05 -13.61
C PRO A 120 6.89 2.93 -12.78
N THR A 121 6.65 4.23 -12.71
CA THR A 121 7.47 5.18 -11.93
C THR A 121 7.49 4.84 -10.44
N VAL A 122 6.34 4.46 -9.86
CA VAL A 122 6.28 4.02 -8.47
C VAL A 122 7.08 2.74 -8.23
N LEU A 123 6.95 1.74 -9.11
CA LEU A 123 7.65 0.47 -8.96
C LEU A 123 9.16 0.61 -9.17
N ASP A 124 9.59 1.49 -10.07
CA ASP A 124 11.01 1.82 -10.27
C ASP A 124 11.61 2.46 -9.00
N SER A 125 10.91 3.44 -8.42
CA SER A 125 11.32 4.06 -7.17
C SER A 125 11.38 3.04 -6.02
N VAL A 126 10.38 2.16 -5.89
CA VAL A 126 10.37 1.08 -4.90
C VAL A 126 11.57 0.16 -5.10
N PHE A 127 11.83 -0.26 -6.34
CA PHE A 127 12.94 -1.15 -6.64
C PHE A 127 14.29 -0.55 -6.24
N HIS A 128 14.53 0.73 -6.52
CA HIS A 128 15.77 1.42 -6.18
C HIS A 128 15.95 1.62 -4.67
N GLN A 129 14.87 1.79 -3.92
CA GLN A 129 14.90 1.99 -2.46
C GLN A 129 15.03 0.68 -1.66
N MET A 130 14.95 -0.47 -2.31
CA MET A 130 15.03 -1.79 -1.67
C MET A 130 16.45 -2.36 -1.67
N LYS A 131 16.78 -3.12 -0.63
CA LYS A 131 17.98 -3.97 -0.60
C LYS A 131 17.86 -5.10 -1.64
N PRO A 132 18.99 -5.54 -2.24
CA PRO A 132 19.03 -6.82 -2.94
C PRO A 132 18.52 -7.95 -2.03
N GLY A 133 17.69 -8.83 -2.56
CA GLY A 133 17.05 -9.90 -1.80
C GLY A 133 15.84 -9.45 -0.95
N GLY A 134 15.52 -8.16 -0.92
CA GLY A 134 14.37 -7.61 -0.19
C GLY A 134 13.00 -7.93 -0.83
N HIS A 135 11.92 -7.76 -0.06
CA HIS A 135 10.55 -8.08 -0.51
C HIS A 135 9.70 -6.84 -0.72
N PHE A 136 9.05 -6.76 -1.88
CA PHE A 136 7.94 -5.84 -2.11
C PHE A 136 6.61 -6.58 -1.92
N ILE A 137 5.79 -6.12 -0.97
CA ILE A 137 4.52 -6.74 -0.62
C ILE A 137 3.38 -5.80 -1.01
N SER A 138 2.53 -6.21 -1.93
CA SER A 138 1.42 -5.38 -2.39
C SER A 138 0.07 -6.09 -2.32
N LYS A 139 -0.99 -5.32 -2.05
CA LYS A 139 -2.38 -5.76 -2.23
C LYS A 139 -3.12 -4.69 -3.03
N THR A 140 -3.50 -5.01 -4.27
CA THR A 140 -3.97 -4.01 -5.23
C THR A 140 -5.30 -4.44 -5.85
N VAL A 141 -6.26 -3.52 -5.94
CA VAL A 141 -7.56 -3.81 -6.58
C VAL A 141 -7.39 -3.86 -8.10
N CYS A 142 -7.72 -5.01 -8.71
CA CYS A 142 -7.63 -5.28 -10.14
C CYS A 142 -9.02 -5.19 -10.79
N LEU A 143 -9.52 -3.98 -10.98
CA LEU A 143 -10.88 -3.72 -11.46
C LEU A 143 -11.16 -4.23 -12.87
N LYS A 144 -10.13 -4.44 -13.70
CA LYS A 144 -10.31 -4.99 -15.05
C LYS A 144 -10.80 -6.44 -15.03
N ASP A 145 -10.51 -7.18 -13.94
CA ASP A 145 -10.96 -8.55 -13.72
C ASP A 145 -12.39 -8.61 -13.14
N ALA A 146 -12.97 -7.45 -12.80
CA ALA A 146 -14.33 -7.35 -12.30
C ALA A 146 -15.38 -7.42 -13.45
N PRO A 147 -16.63 -7.79 -13.15
CA PRO A 147 -17.73 -7.73 -14.10
C PRO A 147 -17.86 -6.34 -14.77
N ARG A 148 -18.30 -6.34 -16.04
CA ARG A 148 -18.40 -5.09 -16.84
C ARG A 148 -19.26 -4.02 -16.20
N TRP A 149 -20.36 -4.41 -15.55
CA TRP A 149 -21.26 -3.48 -14.85
C TRP A 149 -20.57 -2.77 -13.68
N MET A 150 -19.73 -3.48 -12.91
CA MET A 150 -18.98 -2.89 -11.79
C MET A 150 -17.95 -1.86 -12.29
N ARG A 151 -17.27 -2.16 -13.41
CA ARG A 151 -16.33 -1.22 -14.03
C ARG A 151 -17.03 0.05 -14.52
N ALA A 152 -18.24 -0.11 -15.12
CA ALA A 152 -19.04 1.02 -15.57
C ALA A 152 -19.52 1.88 -14.38
N MET A 153 -19.96 1.25 -13.30
CA MET A 153 -20.33 1.92 -12.06
C MET A 153 -19.17 2.74 -11.47
N VAL A 154 -17.98 2.13 -11.37
CA VAL A 154 -16.79 2.84 -10.84
C VAL A 154 -16.43 4.03 -11.72
N ARG A 155 -16.43 3.88 -13.07
CA ARG A 155 -16.20 5.00 -13.98
C ARG A 155 -17.21 6.15 -13.80
N MET A 156 -18.46 5.83 -13.60
CA MET A 156 -19.51 6.83 -13.32
C MET A 156 -19.21 7.57 -11.99
N LEU A 157 -18.86 6.84 -10.92
CA LEU A 157 -18.52 7.43 -9.63
C LEU A 157 -17.27 8.32 -9.70
N MET A 158 -16.27 7.94 -10.52
CA MET A 158 -15.10 8.78 -10.81
C MET A 158 -15.50 10.06 -11.54
N ALA A 159 -16.33 9.96 -12.58
CA ALA A 159 -16.78 11.10 -13.37
C ALA A 159 -17.52 12.15 -12.52
N VAL A 160 -18.33 11.73 -11.54
CA VAL A 160 -19.01 12.62 -10.59
C VAL A 160 -18.16 12.94 -9.34
N ARG A 161 -16.89 12.55 -9.31
CA ARG A 161 -15.92 12.84 -8.22
C ARG A 161 -16.34 12.31 -6.85
N ILE A 162 -17.15 11.25 -6.80
CA ILE A 162 -17.53 10.53 -5.57
C ILE A 162 -16.45 9.50 -5.22
N ALA A 163 -15.83 8.88 -6.22
CA ALA A 163 -14.68 7.98 -6.05
C ALA A 163 -13.37 8.68 -6.48
N PRO A 164 -12.22 8.26 -5.92
CA PRO A 164 -10.91 8.71 -6.41
C PRO A 164 -10.68 8.22 -7.84
N ASN A 165 -9.77 8.86 -8.56
CA ASN A 165 -9.29 8.30 -9.81
C ASN A 165 -8.61 6.97 -9.55
N VAL A 166 -8.99 5.94 -10.31
CA VAL A 166 -8.39 4.60 -10.21
C VAL A 166 -7.95 4.11 -11.57
N ILE A 167 -6.76 3.51 -11.63
CA ILE A 167 -6.30 2.78 -12.80
C ILE A 167 -7.08 1.47 -12.90
N ILE A 168 -7.74 1.25 -14.04
CA ILE A 168 -8.46 0.00 -14.31
C ILE A 168 -7.47 -1.01 -14.91
N LEU A 169 -6.79 -1.76 -14.05
CA LEU A 169 -5.84 -2.81 -14.42
C LEU A 169 -6.35 -4.20 -14.04
N SER A 170 -5.82 -5.22 -14.72
CA SER A 170 -5.99 -6.64 -14.38
C SER A 170 -4.82 -7.12 -13.52
N ARG A 171 -5.01 -8.29 -12.86
CA ARG A 171 -3.91 -8.98 -12.19
C ARG A 171 -2.74 -9.26 -13.14
N ALA A 172 -3.02 -9.69 -14.36
CA ALA A 172 -1.97 -9.97 -15.34
C ALA A 172 -1.16 -8.72 -15.73
N GLU A 173 -1.80 -7.56 -15.81
CA GLU A 173 -1.12 -6.29 -16.06
C GLU A 173 -0.28 -5.86 -14.85
N LEU A 174 -0.82 -5.97 -13.63
CA LEU A 174 -0.07 -5.70 -12.40
C LEU A 174 1.19 -6.58 -12.30
N THR A 175 1.04 -7.89 -12.51
CA THR A 175 2.19 -8.83 -12.49
C THR A 175 3.22 -8.46 -13.56
N ARG A 176 2.78 -8.06 -14.75
CA ARG A 176 3.69 -7.59 -15.82
C ARG A 176 4.46 -6.32 -15.44
N HIS A 177 3.81 -5.37 -14.77
CA HIS A 177 4.49 -4.17 -14.26
C HIS A 177 5.57 -4.52 -13.24
N LEU A 178 5.28 -5.42 -12.30
CA LEU A 178 6.25 -5.89 -11.32
C LEU A 178 7.47 -6.57 -11.97
N ILE A 179 7.22 -7.49 -12.91
CA ILE A 179 8.30 -8.19 -13.64
C ILE A 179 9.14 -7.20 -14.46
N ARG A 180 8.52 -6.23 -15.14
CA ARG A 180 9.23 -5.20 -15.91
C ARG A 180 10.08 -4.27 -15.05
N ALA A 181 9.66 -4.03 -13.80
CA ALA A 181 10.45 -3.28 -12.83
C ALA A 181 11.61 -4.10 -12.22
N GLY A 182 11.79 -5.37 -12.64
CA GLY A 182 12.89 -6.23 -12.21
C GLY A 182 12.56 -7.16 -11.05
N PHE A 183 11.32 -7.20 -10.58
CA PHE A 183 10.92 -8.09 -9.48
C PHE A 183 10.65 -9.52 -9.94
N GLU A 184 10.98 -10.47 -9.09
CA GLU A 184 10.58 -11.88 -9.18
C GLU A 184 9.34 -12.11 -8.31
N ILE A 185 8.27 -12.69 -8.89
CA ILE A 185 7.05 -12.99 -8.14
C ILE A 185 7.22 -14.30 -7.38
N GLU A 186 7.24 -14.23 -6.06
CA GLU A 186 7.36 -15.43 -5.21
C GLU A 186 6.00 -16.00 -4.83
N GLN A 187 5.02 -15.12 -4.58
CA GLN A 187 3.74 -15.55 -4.07
C GLN A 187 2.58 -14.66 -4.57
N THR A 188 1.44 -15.29 -4.86
CA THR A 188 0.17 -14.60 -5.09
C THR A 188 -0.92 -15.27 -4.27
N ARG A 189 -1.56 -14.54 -3.37
CA ARG A 189 -2.65 -15.00 -2.50
C ARG A 189 -3.88 -14.10 -2.59
N TYR A 190 -4.98 -14.57 -2.03
CA TYR A 190 -6.21 -13.80 -1.87
C TYR A 190 -6.77 -14.05 -0.46
N PHE A 191 -7.12 -12.98 0.22
CA PHE A 191 -7.74 -13.02 1.54
C PHE A 191 -9.22 -12.64 1.44
N GLY A 192 -10.06 -13.38 2.18
CA GLY A 192 -11.51 -13.21 2.15
C GLY A 192 -12.16 -13.69 0.84
N LYS A 193 -13.42 -13.32 0.66
CA LYS A 193 -14.25 -13.77 -0.48
C LYS A 193 -13.94 -13.02 -1.79
N ASN A 194 -13.35 -11.83 -1.71
CA ASN A 194 -13.12 -10.98 -2.87
C ASN A 194 -11.79 -11.31 -3.57
N ARG A 195 -11.88 -11.93 -4.75
CA ARG A 195 -10.74 -12.29 -5.60
C ARG A 195 -10.23 -11.16 -6.50
N LEU A 196 -10.73 -9.93 -6.34
CA LEU A 196 -10.30 -8.78 -7.15
C LEU A 196 -9.05 -8.06 -6.60
N SER A 197 -8.58 -8.44 -5.41
CA SER A 197 -7.45 -7.79 -4.77
C SER A 197 -6.35 -8.81 -4.47
N PRO A 198 -5.53 -9.19 -5.48
CA PRO A 198 -4.39 -10.07 -5.27
C PRO A 198 -3.42 -9.44 -4.25
N PHE A 199 -2.97 -10.26 -3.33
CA PHE A 199 -1.82 -10.03 -2.47
C PHE A 199 -0.62 -10.68 -3.15
N ILE A 200 0.38 -9.88 -3.46
CA ILE A 200 1.57 -10.31 -4.20
C ILE A 200 2.79 -10.05 -3.34
N VAL A 201 3.61 -11.07 -3.15
CA VAL A 201 4.98 -10.97 -2.63
C VAL A 201 5.92 -11.07 -3.82
N ALA A 202 6.72 -10.03 -4.00
CA ALA A 202 7.69 -9.94 -5.08
C ALA A 202 9.07 -9.65 -4.48
N ARG A 203 10.10 -10.31 -4.97
CA ARG A 203 11.47 -10.19 -4.47
C ARG A 203 12.31 -9.36 -5.42
N LYS A 204 13.15 -8.50 -4.87
CA LYS A 204 14.25 -7.89 -5.62
C LYS A 204 15.38 -8.91 -5.72
N PRO A 205 15.86 -9.31 -6.91
CA PRO A 205 17.00 -10.20 -7.07
C PRO A 205 18.25 -9.74 -6.28
N ALA A 206 19.13 -10.69 -5.92
CA ALA A 206 20.35 -10.40 -5.20
C ALA A 206 21.42 -9.72 -6.09
#